data_48473784c6e95b3c5143978c0d2f4af9
#
_entry.id   48473784c6e95b3c5143978c0d2f4af9
#
_cell.length_a   1.000
_cell.length_b   1.000
_cell.length_c   1.000
_cell.angle_alpha   90.00
_cell.angle_beta   90.00
_cell.angle_gamma   90.00
#
_symmetry.space_group_name_H-M   'P 1'
#
loop_
_entity.id
_entity.type
_entity.pdbx_description
1 polymer ?
#
loop_
_entity_poly.entity_id
_entity_poly.type
_entity_poly.pdbx_seq_one_letter_code
_entity_poly.pdbx_strand_id
1 'polypeptide(L)'
;MSKLNRRQFLKRLTASAAGATIAQGFMPFGSSLAFAEGSCAGSKKVLVSIFLNGGPHGPSILVPRNTQAYFDKHPTLRVENSLVLDNDHGLHPNMPNLHALFTQGKVVLMNGAGYPNHSRSHEDSTSLLGKGLFANNDNGSGWGGRFAANYCAPNEIFSLFSFRGNIEETQWPGLSFPAADSLPAFGYGNDNQGNNNNRFLRQAVMENRMTSGIGNPHQQAMLNAWEIADASVATVGQVNSAYVPGVTYPNGLGPKLRDAAKLIISPLVAVRHIFINQGGYDTHGNQNGTLPNLLTNLDASLSAFWNDLVARGVENDVVVIFHGEFGRTHENAGQGTDHGTGFFMGMLGNNLRGGVASPAYTSNDFTSQTPWVPVKLDYREVIEQVLSKHQSVDPGRVFPEAINRIGLNLFL
;
A
#
# COMPACT_ATOMS: atom_id res chain seq x y z
N MET A 1 9.72 36.13 -26.17
CA MET A 1 9.02 35.55 -25.01
C MET A 1 10.08 34.94 -24.11
N SER A 2 10.22 35.41 -22.87
CA SER A 2 11.23 34.90 -21.94
C SER A 2 10.90 33.47 -21.52
N LYS A 3 11.84 32.55 -21.75
CA LYS A 3 11.74 31.18 -21.25
C LYS A 3 11.66 31.25 -19.72
N LEU A 4 10.56 30.78 -19.16
CA LEU A 4 10.43 30.57 -17.70
C LEU A 4 11.58 29.66 -17.23
N ASN A 5 12.43 30.18 -16.35
CA ASN A 5 13.44 29.32 -15.75
C ASN A 5 12.83 28.43 -14.67
N ARG A 6 13.51 27.31 -14.34
CA ARG A 6 13.10 26.31 -13.34
C ARG A 6 12.61 26.92 -12.01
N ARG A 7 13.30 27.96 -11.55
CA ARG A 7 13.02 28.65 -10.29
C ARG A 7 11.72 29.46 -10.35
N GLN A 8 11.44 30.06 -11.51
CA GLN A 8 10.20 30.82 -11.76
C GLN A 8 9.00 29.88 -11.91
N PHE A 9 9.20 28.71 -12.51
CA PHE A 9 8.20 27.65 -12.60
C PHE A 9 7.83 27.10 -11.22
N LEU A 10 8.82 26.71 -10.40
CA LEU A 10 8.60 26.25 -9.03
C LEU A 10 7.96 27.33 -8.14
N LYS A 11 8.38 28.59 -8.29
CA LYS A 11 7.75 29.73 -7.58
C LYS A 11 6.30 29.96 -8.03
N ARG A 12 5.97 29.71 -9.29
CA ARG A 12 4.57 29.77 -9.76
C ARG A 12 3.74 28.59 -9.29
N LEU A 13 4.32 27.38 -9.22
CA LEU A 13 3.70 26.22 -8.60
C LEU A 13 3.40 26.47 -7.11
N THR A 14 4.35 27.04 -6.37
CA THR A 14 4.15 27.39 -4.96
C THR A 14 3.24 28.61 -4.77
N ALA A 15 3.21 29.56 -5.71
CA ALA A 15 2.32 30.72 -5.66
C ALA A 15 0.88 30.37 -6.07
N SER A 16 0.67 29.44 -6.99
CA SER A 16 -0.66 28.88 -7.29
C SER A 16 -1.17 27.96 -6.17
N ALA A 17 -0.29 27.41 -5.33
CA ALA A 17 -0.64 26.69 -4.11
C ALA A 17 -1.28 27.59 -3.03
N ALA A 18 -1.13 28.91 -3.11
CA ALA A 18 -1.75 29.85 -2.20
C ALA A 18 -3.18 30.27 -2.61
N GLY A 19 -3.66 29.78 -3.76
CA GLY A 19 -4.98 30.15 -4.28
C GLY A 19 -5.96 29.00 -4.29
N ALA A 20 -7.03 29.11 -3.53
CA ALA A 20 -8.20 28.24 -3.53
C ALA A 20 -8.86 28.01 -4.92
N THR A 21 -8.27 28.52 -6.00
CA THR A 21 -8.77 28.49 -7.37
C THR A 21 -8.62 27.17 -8.09
N ILE A 22 -7.68 26.30 -7.69
CA ILE A 22 -7.52 24.96 -8.32
C ILE A 22 -8.66 24.01 -7.86
N ALA A 23 -9.11 24.12 -6.62
CA ALA A 23 -10.18 23.31 -6.07
C ALA A 23 -11.57 23.62 -6.69
N GLN A 24 -11.80 24.83 -7.16
CA GLN A 24 -13.09 25.22 -7.74
C GLN A 24 -13.32 24.74 -9.17
N GLY A 25 -12.26 24.39 -9.92
CA GLY A 25 -12.37 23.92 -11.30
C GLY A 25 -12.74 22.45 -11.47
N PHE A 26 -12.59 21.63 -10.42
CA PHE A 26 -12.84 20.18 -10.47
C PHE A 26 -14.10 19.72 -9.72
N MET A 27 -14.84 20.63 -9.08
CA MET A 27 -16.05 20.26 -8.33
C MET A 27 -17.30 20.41 -9.17
N PRO A 28 -18.04 19.35 -9.43
CA PRO A 28 -19.43 19.48 -9.85
C PRO A 28 -20.25 19.90 -8.63
N PHE A 29 -20.71 21.16 -8.64
CA PHE A 29 -21.80 21.71 -7.84
C PHE A 29 -21.83 21.46 -6.31
N GLY A 30 -21.38 22.42 -5.55
CA GLY A 30 -22.11 22.84 -4.35
C GLY A 30 -21.72 22.21 -3.01
N SER A 31 -20.59 21.53 -2.86
CA SER A 31 -20.07 21.15 -1.55
C SER A 31 -18.84 21.97 -1.20
N SER A 32 -18.94 22.87 -0.23
CA SER A 32 -17.80 23.45 0.45
C SER A 32 -17.09 22.32 1.23
N LEU A 33 -16.04 21.73 0.63
CA LEU A 33 -15.14 20.90 1.41
C LEU A 33 -14.42 21.81 2.41
N ALA A 34 -14.64 21.58 3.67
CA ALA A 34 -13.74 22.07 4.71
C ALA A 34 -12.40 21.34 4.49
N PHE A 35 -11.42 22.05 3.95
CA PHE A 35 -10.06 21.49 3.79
C PHE A 35 -9.42 21.30 5.15
N ALA A 36 -8.64 20.21 5.27
CA ALA A 36 -7.95 19.85 6.49
C ALA A 36 -7.07 20.99 7.03
N GLU A 37 -7.08 21.18 8.32
CA GLU A 37 -6.11 21.98 9.06
C GLU A 37 -4.77 21.25 9.11
N GLY A 38 -4.06 21.13 7.99
CA GLY A 38 -2.76 20.48 7.95
C GLY A 38 -2.25 20.25 6.54
N SER A 39 -0.96 20.08 6.43
CA SER A 39 -0.29 19.68 5.20
C SER A 39 0.47 18.39 5.44
N CYS A 40 0.32 17.44 4.54
CA CYS A 40 1.12 16.22 4.54
C CYS A 40 2.61 16.49 4.41
N ALA A 41 3.00 17.59 3.76
CA ALA A 41 4.40 18.00 3.59
C ALA A 41 5.13 18.25 4.92
N GLY A 42 4.40 18.55 6.01
CA GLY A 42 4.97 18.73 7.35
C GLY A 42 5.34 17.44 8.06
N SER A 43 4.94 16.28 7.58
CA SER A 43 5.21 14.98 8.21
C SER A 43 5.99 14.06 7.28
N LYS A 44 6.97 13.36 7.86
CA LYS A 44 7.77 12.33 7.17
C LYS A 44 7.24 10.90 7.36
N LYS A 45 6.17 10.72 8.16
CA LYS A 45 5.67 9.39 8.50
C LYS A 45 4.94 8.74 7.34
N VAL A 46 5.46 7.61 6.87
CA VAL A 46 5.01 6.90 5.67
C VAL A 46 4.49 5.51 6.03
N LEU A 47 3.37 5.14 5.43
CA LEU A 47 2.86 3.77 5.39
C LEU A 47 3.16 3.17 4.01
N VAL A 48 3.82 2.02 3.99
CA VAL A 48 3.98 1.19 2.79
C VAL A 48 3.08 -0.03 2.94
N SER A 49 2.08 -0.15 2.06
CA SER A 49 1.16 -1.30 2.03
C SER A 49 1.54 -2.25 0.89
N ILE A 50 1.90 -3.49 1.23
CA ILE A 50 2.22 -4.55 0.28
C ILE A 50 1.06 -5.53 0.22
N PHE A 51 0.38 -5.56 -0.91
CA PHE A 51 -0.72 -6.46 -1.16
C PHE A 51 -0.21 -7.77 -1.75
N LEU A 52 -0.42 -8.86 -1.02
CA LEU A 52 -0.06 -10.23 -1.40
C LEU A 52 -1.21 -10.83 -2.19
N ASN A 53 -1.27 -10.45 -3.47
CA ASN A 53 -2.40 -10.73 -4.36
C ASN A 53 -2.61 -12.23 -4.58
N GLY A 54 -3.80 -12.70 -4.30
CA GLY A 54 -4.20 -14.09 -4.38
C GLY A 54 -4.56 -14.69 -3.02
N GLY A 55 -4.42 -13.96 -1.92
CA GLY A 55 -4.74 -14.43 -0.57
C GLY A 55 -3.77 -15.50 -0.08
N PRO A 56 -2.66 -15.15 0.55
CA PRO A 56 -1.67 -16.11 1.02
C PRO A 56 -2.25 -17.04 2.10
N HIS A 57 -1.85 -18.32 2.09
CA HIS A 57 -2.25 -19.28 3.10
C HIS A 57 -1.59 -18.96 4.45
N GLY A 58 -2.35 -18.33 5.35
CA GLY A 58 -1.87 -17.87 6.65
C GLY A 58 -1.19 -18.93 7.50
N PRO A 59 -1.79 -20.13 7.70
CA PRO A 59 -1.19 -21.18 8.50
C PRO A 59 0.13 -21.76 7.94
N SER A 60 0.43 -21.58 6.65
CA SER A 60 1.77 -21.93 6.12
C SER A 60 2.79 -20.82 6.35
N ILE A 61 2.38 -19.58 6.65
CA ILE A 61 3.29 -18.44 6.89
C ILE A 61 3.52 -18.27 8.39
N LEU A 62 2.46 -18.04 9.16
CA LEU A 62 2.44 -18.02 10.62
C LEU A 62 1.94 -19.37 11.11
N VAL A 63 2.90 -20.28 11.35
CA VAL A 63 2.66 -21.69 11.54
C VAL A 63 2.19 -22.00 12.96
N PRO A 64 1.04 -22.71 13.14
CA PRO A 64 0.55 -23.13 14.45
C PRO A 64 1.31 -24.39 14.93
N ARG A 65 2.42 -24.22 15.63
CA ARG A 65 3.40 -25.27 15.98
C ARG A 65 2.85 -26.35 16.91
N ASN A 66 1.95 -25.99 17.81
CA ASN A 66 1.45 -26.87 18.87
C ASN A 66 -0.01 -27.28 18.65
N THR A 67 -0.57 -27.06 17.45
CA THR A 67 -1.97 -27.37 17.13
C THR A 67 -2.03 -28.62 16.25
N GLN A 68 -2.24 -29.80 16.84
CA GLN A 68 -2.29 -31.06 16.10
C GLN A 68 -3.31 -31.02 14.95
N ALA A 69 -4.46 -30.41 15.16
CA ALA A 69 -5.49 -30.27 14.13
C ALA A 69 -5.00 -29.55 12.85
N TYR A 70 -4.01 -28.64 12.98
CA TYR A 70 -3.36 -28.05 11.79
C TYR A 70 -2.61 -29.10 10.98
N PHE A 71 -1.81 -29.94 11.64
CA PHE A 71 -1.03 -30.99 10.95
C PHE A 71 -1.95 -32.04 10.31
N ASP A 72 -3.06 -32.37 10.96
CA ASP A 72 -4.05 -33.34 10.43
C ASP A 72 -4.78 -32.79 9.20
N LYS A 73 -5.04 -31.48 9.15
CA LYS A 73 -5.76 -30.83 8.05
C LYS A 73 -4.84 -30.39 6.89
N HIS A 74 -3.53 -30.49 7.07
CA HIS A 74 -2.54 -30.13 6.05
C HIS A 74 -1.50 -31.27 5.88
N PRO A 75 -1.94 -32.48 5.45
CA PRO A 75 -1.07 -33.67 5.41
C PRO A 75 0.17 -33.47 4.53
N THR A 76 0.11 -32.65 3.48
CA THR A 76 1.24 -32.37 2.59
C THR A 76 1.72 -30.92 2.66
N LEU A 77 0.86 -29.97 3.06
CA LEU A 77 1.18 -28.52 3.13
C LEU A 77 1.66 -28.07 4.51
N ARG A 78 1.64 -28.94 5.51
CA ARG A 78 2.11 -28.62 6.87
C ARG A 78 3.60 -28.25 6.86
N VAL A 79 3.95 -27.25 7.65
CA VAL A 79 5.31 -26.77 7.81
C VAL A 79 5.88 -27.32 9.12
N GLU A 80 6.74 -28.33 9.02
CA GLU A 80 7.33 -29.01 10.20
C GLU A 80 8.56 -28.26 10.76
N ASN A 81 9.34 -27.60 9.90
CA ASN A 81 10.62 -26.96 10.24
C ASN A 81 10.47 -25.44 10.37
N SER A 82 9.38 -24.95 10.98
CA SER A 82 9.16 -23.52 11.14
C SER A 82 10.20 -22.87 12.06
N LEU A 83 10.58 -21.63 11.75
CA LEU A 83 11.42 -20.79 12.61
C LEU A 83 10.62 -20.38 13.83
N VAL A 84 11.13 -20.65 15.02
CA VAL A 84 10.42 -20.44 16.28
C VAL A 84 10.20 -18.96 16.55
N LEU A 85 8.95 -18.55 16.71
CA LEU A 85 8.59 -17.19 17.14
C LEU A 85 8.27 -17.15 18.64
N ASP A 86 7.41 -18.03 19.08
CA ASP A 86 7.02 -18.26 20.47
C ASP A 86 6.61 -19.74 20.66
N ASN A 87 5.97 -20.06 21.79
CA ASN A 87 5.55 -21.43 22.08
C ASN A 87 4.55 -21.97 21.06
N ASP A 88 3.63 -21.14 20.60
CA ASP A 88 2.49 -21.56 19.78
C ASP A 88 2.69 -21.30 18.28
N HIS A 89 3.62 -20.39 17.94
CA HIS A 89 3.79 -19.92 16.58
C HIS A 89 5.21 -20.13 16.04
N GLY A 90 5.28 -20.42 14.74
CA GLY A 90 6.50 -20.41 13.96
C GLY A 90 6.33 -19.58 12.69
N LEU A 91 7.43 -19.17 12.10
CA LEU A 91 7.47 -18.54 10.79
C LEU A 91 7.93 -19.55 9.74
N HIS A 92 7.39 -19.45 8.53
CA HIS A 92 7.83 -20.29 7.42
C HIS A 92 9.35 -20.24 7.25
N PRO A 93 10.06 -21.39 7.05
CA PRO A 93 11.52 -21.44 7.02
C PRO A 93 12.17 -20.60 5.93
N ASN A 94 11.46 -20.26 4.86
CA ASN A 94 11.92 -19.38 3.79
C ASN A 94 11.89 -17.87 4.13
N MET A 95 11.69 -17.51 5.40
CA MET A 95 11.65 -16.11 5.86
C MET A 95 12.66 -15.82 6.99
N PRO A 96 13.95 -16.18 6.83
CA PRO A 96 14.97 -16.05 7.89
C PRO A 96 15.29 -14.59 8.22
N ASN A 97 15.25 -13.67 7.25
CA ASN A 97 15.52 -12.27 7.49
C ASN A 97 14.39 -11.61 8.29
N LEU A 98 13.13 -11.90 7.95
CA LEU A 98 11.98 -11.43 8.71
C LEU A 98 11.98 -12.00 10.13
N HIS A 99 12.40 -13.27 10.29
CA HIS A 99 12.60 -13.88 11.61
C HIS A 99 13.65 -13.12 12.43
N ALA A 100 14.79 -12.76 11.82
CA ALA A 100 15.81 -11.97 12.48
C ALA A 100 15.31 -10.57 12.90
N LEU A 101 14.47 -9.92 12.10
CA LEU A 101 13.81 -8.66 12.46
C LEU A 101 12.74 -8.85 13.54
N PHE A 102 12.04 -9.98 13.55
CA PHE A 102 11.09 -10.34 14.59
C PHE A 102 11.77 -10.48 15.96
N THR A 103 12.91 -11.16 16.02
CA THR A 103 13.70 -11.30 17.27
C THR A 103 14.24 -9.96 17.80
N GLN A 104 14.34 -8.95 16.93
CA GLN A 104 14.70 -7.57 17.29
C GLN A 104 13.47 -6.73 17.71
N GLY A 105 12.27 -7.32 17.78
CA GLY A 105 11.03 -6.60 18.12
C GLY A 105 10.51 -5.66 17.03
N LYS A 106 10.97 -5.79 15.80
CA LYS A 106 10.59 -4.89 14.68
C LYS A 106 9.45 -5.40 13.83
N VAL A 107 8.97 -6.61 14.10
CA VAL A 107 7.92 -7.27 13.31
C VAL A 107 6.76 -7.66 14.20
N VAL A 108 5.55 -7.36 13.74
CA VAL A 108 4.30 -7.88 14.30
C VAL A 108 3.65 -8.78 13.26
N LEU A 109 3.22 -9.96 13.68
CA LEU A 109 2.53 -10.93 12.82
C LEU A 109 1.15 -11.22 13.39
N MET A 110 0.17 -11.40 12.51
CA MET A 110 -1.22 -11.65 12.86
C MET A 110 -1.83 -12.63 11.87
N ASN A 111 -2.72 -13.47 12.36
CA ASN A 111 -3.55 -14.35 11.54
C ASN A 111 -5.03 -14.17 11.89
N GLY A 112 -5.91 -14.51 10.96
CA GLY A 112 -7.34 -14.30 11.14
C GLY A 112 -7.78 -12.85 11.03
N ALA A 113 -6.99 -11.98 10.37
CA ALA A 113 -7.47 -10.65 10.00
C ALA A 113 -8.61 -10.78 8.98
N GLY A 114 -9.54 -9.84 9.00
CA GLY A 114 -10.67 -9.88 8.09
C GLY A 114 -11.57 -8.67 8.20
N TYR A 115 -12.78 -8.79 7.69
CA TYR A 115 -13.80 -7.73 7.67
C TYR A 115 -15.21 -8.34 7.74
N PRO A 116 -16.24 -7.56 8.08
CA PRO A 116 -17.63 -8.05 8.09
C PRO A 116 -18.11 -8.50 6.70
N ASN A 117 -18.98 -9.48 6.64
CA ASN A 117 -19.63 -9.94 5.40
C ASN A 117 -18.63 -10.34 4.30
N HIS A 118 -17.68 -11.18 4.65
CA HIS A 118 -16.62 -11.64 3.75
C HIS A 118 -17.13 -12.10 2.39
N SER A 119 -16.58 -11.52 1.33
CA SER A 119 -16.53 -12.14 0.00
C SER A 119 -15.28 -13.04 -0.10
N ARG A 120 -15.37 -14.08 -0.93
CA ARG A 120 -14.25 -14.93 -1.33
C ARG A 120 -13.95 -14.79 -2.82
N SER A 121 -14.48 -13.74 -3.45
CA SER A 121 -14.11 -13.27 -4.78
C SER A 121 -12.91 -12.34 -4.67
N HIS A 122 -11.92 -12.49 -5.53
CA HIS A 122 -10.76 -11.59 -5.58
C HIS A 122 -11.18 -10.14 -5.82
N GLU A 123 -12.06 -9.90 -6.78
CA GLU A 123 -12.51 -8.56 -7.13
C GLU A 123 -13.27 -7.90 -5.99
N ASP A 124 -14.29 -8.58 -5.46
CA ASP A 124 -15.09 -8.03 -4.35
C ASP A 124 -14.25 -7.80 -3.11
N SER A 125 -13.41 -8.76 -2.73
CA SER A 125 -12.57 -8.67 -1.52
C SER A 125 -11.56 -7.56 -1.63
N THR A 126 -10.90 -7.42 -2.78
CA THR A 126 -9.95 -6.32 -3.02
C THR A 126 -10.65 -4.97 -2.97
N SER A 127 -11.84 -4.86 -3.59
CA SER A 127 -12.64 -3.62 -3.55
C SER A 127 -13.09 -3.29 -2.13
N LEU A 128 -13.62 -4.26 -1.37
CA LEU A 128 -14.07 -4.06 0.00
C LEU A 128 -12.93 -3.63 0.93
N LEU A 129 -11.76 -4.27 0.82
CA LEU A 129 -10.57 -3.89 1.58
C LEU A 129 -10.09 -2.49 1.23
N GLY A 130 -10.07 -2.16 -0.05
CA GLY A 130 -9.63 -0.84 -0.52
C GLY A 130 -10.57 0.28 -0.07
N LYS A 131 -11.86 0.02 -0.03
CA LYS A 131 -12.85 0.95 0.50
C LYS A 131 -12.82 1.04 2.02
N GLY A 132 -12.71 -0.10 2.71
CA GLY A 132 -12.81 -0.17 4.17
C GLY A 132 -14.17 0.29 4.72
N LEU A 133 -15.21 0.26 3.88
CA LEU A 133 -16.60 0.56 4.17
C LEU A 133 -17.43 -0.69 3.85
N PHE A 134 -18.24 -1.17 4.79
CA PHE A 134 -18.99 -2.43 4.69
C PHE A 134 -20.50 -2.25 4.88
N ALA A 135 -20.94 -1.10 5.39
CA ALA A 135 -22.33 -0.69 5.33
C ALA A 135 -22.64 -0.10 3.93
N ASN A 136 -23.93 0.02 3.57
CA ASN A 136 -24.39 0.53 2.27
C ASN A 136 -24.04 2.02 2.02
N ASN A 137 -22.91 2.50 2.52
CA ASN A 137 -22.43 3.88 2.43
C ASN A 137 -21.30 4.04 1.40
N ASP A 138 -21.32 3.24 0.35
CA ASP A 138 -20.32 3.34 -0.73
C ASP A 138 -20.48 4.68 -1.46
N ASN A 139 -19.57 5.60 -1.17
CA ASN A 139 -19.49 6.91 -1.83
C ASN A 139 -18.40 6.96 -2.92
N GLY A 140 -17.92 5.81 -3.36
CA GLY A 140 -16.84 5.70 -4.35
C GLY A 140 -15.46 6.12 -3.82
N SER A 141 -15.26 6.13 -2.48
CA SER A 141 -13.97 6.50 -1.88
C SER A 141 -13.24 5.31 -1.28
N GLY A 142 -11.92 5.27 -1.47
CA GLY A 142 -11.01 4.38 -0.77
C GLY A 142 -10.50 4.98 0.55
N TRP A 143 -10.00 4.13 1.44
CA TRP A 143 -9.51 4.60 2.74
C TRP A 143 -8.29 5.53 2.62
N GLY A 144 -7.37 5.27 1.68
CA GLY A 144 -6.24 6.17 1.38
C GLY A 144 -6.72 7.49 0.77
N GLY A 145 -7.71 7.45 -0.13
CA GLY A 145 -8.35 8.65 -0.68
C GLY A 145 -8.98 9.52 0.40
N ARG A 146 -9.70 8.90 1.37
CA ARG A 146 -10.23 9.61 2.55
C ARG A 146 -9.12 10.18 3.43
N PHE A 147 -8.02 9.45 3.61
CA PHE A 147 -6.85 9.98 4.32
C PHE A 147 -6.34 11.25 3.63
N ALA A 148 -6.07 11.19 2.33
CA ALA A 148 -5.53 12.33 1.60
C ALA A 148 -6.48 13.53 1.64
N ALA A 149 -7.78 13.31 1.42
CA ALA A 149 -8.79 14.37 1.45
C ALA A 149 -8.96 15.04 2.82
N ASN A 150 -8.70 14.32 3.92
CA ASN A 150 -8.85 14.87 5.27
C ASN A 150 -7.56 15.47 5.84
N TYR A 151 -6.38 15.03 5.37
CA TYR A 151 -5.12 15.37 6.04
C TYR A 151 -4.06 15.97 5.12
N CYS A 152 -4.24 15.95 3.79
CA CYS A 152 -3.28 16.50 2.84
C CYS A 152 -3.88 17.68 2.08
N ALA A 153 -3.05 18.63 1.68
CA ALA A 153 -3.51 19.69 0.82
C ALA A 153 -3.83 19.17 -0.60
N PRO A 154 -4.82 19.73 -1.29
CA PRO A 154 -5.28 19.24 -2.60
C PRO A 154 -4.17 19.22 -3.68
N ASN A 155 -3.14 20.02 -3.53
CA ASN A 155 -1.98 20.08 -4.42
C ASN A 155 -0.85 19.11 -4.03
N GLU A 156 -0.97 18.39 -2.92
CA GLU A 156 -0.02 17.36 -2.50
C GLU A 156 -0.35 16.01 -3.19
N ILE A 157 -0.31 16.02 -4.52
CA ILE A 157 -0.70 14.87 -5.36
C ILE A 157 0.14 13.61 -5.09
N PHE A 158 1.38 13.78 -4.60
CA PHE A 158 2.25 12.67 -4.23
C PHE A 158 1.99 12.14 -2.82
N SER A 159 1.01 12.68 -2.08
CA SER A 159 0.65 12.15 -0.76
C SER A 159 0.30 10.66 -0.78
N LEU A 160 -0.26 10.17 -1.87
CA LEU A 160 -0.41 8.76 -2.18
C LEU A 160 0.36 8.42 -3.46
N PHE A 161 0.97 7.23 -3.52
CA PHE A 161 1.57 6.69 -4.74
C PHE A 161 1.26 5.19 -4.85
N SER A 162 0.86 4.73 -6.04
CA SER A 162 0.51 3.33 -6.26
C SER A 162 1.40 2.68 -7.32
N PHE A 163 2.08 1.58 -6.93
CA PHE A 163 2.75 0.66 -7.86
C PHE A 163 1.85 -0.53 -8.27
N ARG A 164 0.54 -0.39 -8.02
CA ARG A 164 -0.51 -1.34 -8.37
C ARG A 164 -1.47 -0.81 -9.46
N GLY A 165 -1.15 0.32 -10.09
CA GLY A 165 -2.08 1.05 -10.95
C GLY A 165 -3.15 1.81 -10.14
N ASN A 166 -4.28 2.12 -10.78
CA ASN A 166 -5.42 2.72 -10.10
C ASN A 166 -6.13 1.65 -9.27
N ILE A 167 -6.20 1.86 -7.96
CA ILE A 167 -6.77 0.93 -6.98
C ILE A 167 -7.81 1.62 -6.11
N GLU A 168 -8.71 0.84 -5.50
CA GLU A 168 -9.78 1.34 -4.64
C GLU A 168 -9.25 2.19 -3.48
N GLU A 169 -8.16 1.76 -2.87
CA GLU A 169 -7.54 2.47 -1.74
C GLU A 169 -7.26 3.93 -2.04
N THR A 170 -6.91 4.28 -3.29
CA THR A 170 -6.57 5.66 -3.68
C THR A 170 -7.74 6.46 -4.23
N GLN A 171 -8.92 5.89 -4.35
CA GLN A 171 -10.05 6.59 -4.95
C GLN A 171 -10.61 7.69 -4.04
N TRP A 172 -10.83 8.86 -4.62
CA TRP A 172 -11.59 9.96 -4.02
C TRP A 172 -12.20 10.83 -5.13
N PRO A 173 -13.50 11.19 -5.03
CA PRO A 173 -14.14 12.05 -6.02
C PRO A 173 -13.38 13.38 -6.19
N GLY A 174 -12.91 13.64 -7.42
CA GLY A 174 -12.21 14.88 -7.76
C GLY A 174 -10.71 14.93 -7.43
N LEU A 175 -10.11 13.88 -6.87
CA LEU A 175 -8.67 13.75 -6.72
C LEU A 175 -8.12 12.58 -7.54
N SER A 176 -6.91 12.76 -8.07
CA SER A 176 -6.16 11.72 -8.75
C SER A 176 -4.75 11.66 -8.17
N PHE A 177 -4.28 10.46 -7.91
CA PHE A 177 -2.96 10.21 -7.35
C PHE A 177 -2.07 9.46 -8.35
N PRO A 178 -0.74 9.68 -8.31
CA PRO A 178 0.19 9.02 -9.20
C PRO A 178 0.14 7.50 -9.07
N ALA A 179 0.12 6.83 -10.22
CA ALA A 179 0.19 5.37 -10.30
C ALA A 179 1.10 4.96 -11.47
N ALA A 180 2.00 3.99 -11.23
CA ALA A 180 2.87 3.41 -12.25
C ALA A 180 3.44 2.07 -11.80
N ASP A 181 3.84 1.21 -12.71
CA ASP A 181 4.48 -0.06 -12.36
C ASP A 181 5.90 0.13 -11.78
N SER A 182 6.57 1.22 -12.15
CA SER A 182 7.88 1.63 -11.66
C SER A 182 8.10 3.12 -11.87
N LEU A 183 9.05 3.74 -11.16
CA LEU A 183 9.38 5.15 -11.40
C LEU A 183 9.92 5.42 -12.81
N PRO A 184 10.76 4.56 -13.42
CA PRO A 184 11.14 4.73 -14.82
C PRO A 184 9.98 4.67 -15.82
N ALA A 185 8.91 3.95 -15.50
CA ALA A 185 7.72 3.84 -16.34
C ALA A 185 6.70 4.97 -16.11
N PHE A 186 6.93 5.83 -15.10
CA PHE A 186 6.06 6.95 -14.83
C PHE A 186 6.23 8.03 -15.89
N GLY A 187 5.27 8.13 -16.78
CA GLY A 187 5.30 9.07 -17.90
C GLY A 187 4.15 8.88 -18.87
N TYR A 188 4.23 9.57 -19.96
CA TYR A 188 3.26 9.37 -21.03
C TYR A 188 3.64 8.12 -21.82
N GLY A 189 2.69 7.19 -21.98
CA GLY A 189 2.94 5.86 -22.57
C GLY A 189 3.58 5.86 -23.97
N ASN A 190 3.48 6.96 -24.70
CA ASN A 190 4.09 7.13 -26.03
C ASN A 190 5.51 7.70 -25.98
N ASP A 191 6.01 8.15 -24.84
CA ASP A 191 7.36 8.73 -24.71
C ASP A 191 8.45 7.65 -24.60
N ASN A 192 8.10 6.45 -24.16
CA ASN A 192 9.01 5.32 -23.98
C ASN A 192 9.43 4.62 -25.29
N GLN A 193 8.86 5.04 -26.42
CA GLN A 193 9.17 4.45 -27.73
C GLN A 193 10.29 5.15 -28.50
N GLY A 194 11.11 5.96 -27.84
CA GLY A 194 12.24 6.66 -28.47
C GLY A 194 11.83 7.76 -29.43
N ASN A 195 10.54 8.08 -29.51
CA ASN A 195 10.02 9.08 -30.43
C ASN A 195 9.72 10.40 -29.66
N ASN A 196 10.74 11.23 -29.51
CA ASN A 196 10.62 12.57 -28.92
C ASN A 196 9.57 13.46 -29.59
N ASN A 197 9.14 13.12 -30.81
CA ASN A 197 8.18 13.93 -31.58
C ASN A 197 6.82 14.03 -30.88
N ASN A 198 6.35 12.99 -30.18
CA ASN A 198 5.06 13.04 -29.50
C ASN A 198 5.08 13.99 -28.28
N ARG A 199 6.20 14.08 -27.59
CA ARG A 199 6.39 15.04 -26.50
C ARG A 199 6.38 16.46 -27.00
N PHE A 200 7.12 16.76 -28.09
CA PHE A 200 7.14 18.09 -28.72
C PHE A 200 5.78 18.46 -29.29
N LEU A 201 5.08 17.52 -29.92
CA LEU A 201 3.72 17.75 -30.44
C LEU A 201 2.73 18.09 -29.32
N ARG A 202 2.75 17.35 -28.21
CA ARG A 202 1.89 17.65 -27.05
C ARG A 202 2.22 19.03 -26.49
N GLN A 203 3.48 19.33 -26.30
CA GLN A 203 3.93 20.63 -25.79
C GLN A 203 3.51 21.75 -26.73
N ALA A 204 3.72 21.61 -28.04
CA ALA A 204 3.33 22.61 -29.05
C ALA A 204 1.80 22.81 -29.13
N VAL A 205 1.02 21.73 -29.03
CA VAL A 205 -0.46 21.81 -29.00
C VAL A 205 -0.93 22.55 -27.77
N MET A 206 -0.33 22.30 -26.61
CA MET A 206 -0.71 22.95 -25.36
C MET A 206 -0.26 24.41 -25.32
N GLU A 207 0.96 24.74 -25.75
CA GLU A 207 1.45 26.12 -25.87
C GLU A 207 0.57 26.94 -26.82
N ASN A 208 0.15 26.36 -27.95
CA ASN A 208 -0.74 27.03 -28.89
C ASN A 208 -2.14 27.27 -28.31
N ARG A 209 -2.68 26.32 -27.54
CA ARG A 209 -3.97 26.50 -26.85
C ARG A 209 -3.90 27.50 -25.71
N MET A 210 -2.79 27.57 -24.99
CA MET A 210 -2.56 28.57 -23.94
C MET A 210 -2.46 29.99 -24.48
N THR A 211 -1.98 30.16 -25.72
CA THR A 211 -1.81 31.48 -26.36
C THR A 211 -3.07 31.95 -27.11
N SER A 212 -4.00 31.05 -27.42
CA SER A 212 -5.19 31.38 -28.25
C SER A 212 -6.41 31.93 -27.46
N GLY A 213 -6.22 32.34 -26.21
CA GLY A 213 -7.28 32.98 -25.41
C GLY A 213 -8.35 31.98 -24.95
N ILE A 214 -8.17 31.43 -23.74
CA ILE A 214 -9.08 30.44 -23.17
C ILE A 214 -10.22 31.18 -22.48
N GLY A 215 -11.40 31.21 -23.13
CA GLY A 215 -12.62 31.77 -22.56
C GLY A 215 -13.50 30.79 -21.78
N ASN A 216 -13.11 29.50 -21.69
CA ASN A 216 -13.94 28.45 -21.11
C ASN A 216 -13.27 27.85 -19.85
N PRO A 217 -13.95 27.85 -18.67
CA PRO A 217 -13.41 27.26 -17.43
C PRO A 217 -12.99 25.80 -17.55
N HIS A 218 -13.67 24.99 -18.38
CA HIS A 218 -13.29 23.59 -18.59
C HIS A 218 -11.95 23.43 -19.35
N GLN A 219 -11.68 24.32 -20.31
CA GLN A 219 -10.40 24.35 -21.00
C GLN A 219 -9.26 24.74 -20.05
N GLN A 220 -9.49 25.70 -19.19
CA GLN A 220 -8.50 26.07 -18.15
C GLN A 220 -8.25 24.93 -17.19
N ALA A 221 -9.27 24.21 -16.74
CA ALA A 221 -9.13 23.03 -15.88
C ALA A 221 -8.30 21.93 -16.54
N MET A 222 -8.54 21.66 -17.84
CA MET A 222 -7.76 20.70 -18.61
C MET A 222 -6.28 21.11 -18.72
N LEU A 223 -5.99 22.38 -18.94
CA LEU A 223 -4.62 22.88 -19.02
C LEU A 223 -3.89 22.79 -17.67
N ASN A 224 -4.57 23.14 -16.59
CA ASN A 224 -4.03 23.01 -15.25
C ASN A 224 -3.72 21.54 -14.91
N ALA A 225 -4.62 20.61 -15.25
CA ALA A 225 -4.40 19.19 -15.07
C ALA A 225 -3.20 18.66 -15.87
N TRP A 226 -3.03 19.16 -17.09
CA TRP A 226 -1.88 18.80 -17.93
C TRP A 226 -0.57 19.37 -17.35
N GLU A 227 -0.53 20.64 -16.92
CA GLU A 227 0.64 21.24 -16.28
C GLU A 227 1.06 20.44 -15.03
N ILE A 228 0.11 20.02 -14.21
CA ILE A 228 0.33 19.17 -13.04
C ILE A 228 0.93 17.82 -13.46
N ALA A 229 0.38 17.20 -14.49
CA ALA A 229 0.87 15.92 -14.98
C ALA A 229 2.29 16.02 -15.53
N ASP A 230 2.59 17.04 -16.35
CA ASP A 230 3.94 17.26 -16.91
C ASP A 230 4.98 17.55 -15.82
N ALA A 231 4.62 18.38 -14.84
CA ALA A 231 5.45 18.66 -13.68
C ALA A 231 5.70 17.39 -12.84
N SER A 232 4.69 16.53 -12.71
CA SER A 232 4.79 15.25 -12.00
C SER A 232 5.77 14.31 -12.67
N VAL A 233 5.72 14.18 -14.00
CA VAL A 233 6.66 13.36 -14.78
C VAL A 233 8.09 13.88 -14.60
N ALA A 234 8.30 15.19 -14.67
CA ALA A 234 9.61 15.78 -14.44
C ALA A 234 10.12 15.53 -13.01
N THR A 235 9.25 15.65 -12.01
CA THR A 235 9.58 15.43 -10.60
C THR A 235 9.97 13.98 -10.36
N VAL A 236 9.17 13.02 -10.82
CA VAL A 236 9.47 11.59 -10.69
C VAL A 236 10.77 11.21 -11.40
N GLY A 237 11.04 11.78 -12.58
CA GLY A 237 12.31 11.62 -13.28
C GLY A 237 13.51 12.08 -12.44
N GLN A 238 13.38 13.21 -11.71
CA GLN A 238 14.42 13.69 -10.79
C GLN A 238 14.56 12.77 -9.56
N VAL A 239 13.44 12.35 -8.95
CA VAL A 239 13.46 11.38 -7.84
C VAL A 239 14.17 10.10 -8.25
N ASN A 240 13.83 9.57 -9.43
CA ASN A 240 14.40 8.31 -9.91
C ASN A 240 15.91 8.42 -10.16
N SER A 241 16.40 9.55 -10.68
CA SER A 241 17.82 9.74 -11.03
C SER A 241 18.70 10.18 -9.85
N ALA A 242 18.11 10.85 -8.84
CA ALA A 242 18.87 11.39 -7.70
C ALA A 242 19.31 10.34 -6.69
N TYR A 243 18.77 9.13 -6.74
CA TYR A 243 18.97 8.10 -5.74
C TYR A 243 19.64 6.84 -6.29
N VAL A 244 20.72 6.44 -5.66
CA VAL A 244 21.37 5.15 -5.87
C VAL A 244 21.25 4.35 -4.57
N PRO A 245 20.61 3.15 -4.57
CA PRO A 245 20.48 2.33 -3.38
C PRO A 245 21.86 1.87 -2.88
N GLY A 246 22.05 1.88 -1.56
CA GLY A 246 23.25 1.32 -0.91
C GLY A 246 23.23 -0.20 -0.78
N VAL A 247 22.15 -0.84 -1.21
CA VAL A 247 21.90 -2.28 -1.11
C VAL A 247 21.43 -2.84 -2.46
N THR A 248 21.61 -4.13 -2.66
CA THR A 248 21.08 -4.83 -3.82
C THR A 248 19.67 -5.32 -3.51
N TYR A 249 18.70 -4.93 -4.33
CA TYR A 249 17.33 -5.44 -4.25
C TYR A 249 17.17 -6.68 -5.14
N PRO A 250 16.51 -7.75 -4.66
CA PRO A 250 16.23 -8.92 -5.48
C PRO A 250 15.23 -8.58 -6.60
N ASN A 251 15.14 -9.44 -7.62
CA ASN A 251 14.11 -9.35 -8.63
C ASN A 251 12.71 -9.56 -8.02
N GLY A 252 11.64 -9.35 -8.78
CA GLY A 252 10.26 -9.52 -8.34
C GLY A 252 9.75 -8.29 -7.56
N LEU A 253 9.54 -8.41 -6.25
CA LEU A 253 9.06 -7.30 -5.39
C LEU A 253 10.13 -6.22 -5.17
N GLY A 254 11.40 -6.59 -5.18
CA GLY A 254 12.53 -5.70 -4.86
C GLY A 254 12.56 -4.39 -5.64
N PRO A 255 12.40 -4.36 -6.98
CA PRO A 255 12.37 -3.12 -7.75
C PRO A 255 11.30 -2.13 -7.31
N LYS A 256 10.11 -2.59 -6.92
CA LYS A 256 9.03 -1.72 -6.43
C LYS A 256 9.37 -1.13 -5.06
N LEU A 257 9.95 -1.92 -4.16
CA LEU A 257 10.41 -1.44 -2.85
C LEU A 257 11.60 -0.48 -2.97
N ARG A 258 12.53 -0.71 -3.91
CA ARG A 258 13.58 0.25 -4.23
C ARG A 258 12.99 1.59 -4.69
N ASP A 259 11.99 1.55 -5.57
CA ASP A 259 11.36 2.76 -6.08
C ASP A 259 10.53 3.46 -4.99
N ALA A 260 9.93 2.71 -4.05
CA ALA A 260 9.32 3.26 -2.85
C ALA A 260 10.37 3.98 -1.96
N ALA A 261 11.55 3.38 -1.75
CA ALA A 261 12.63 4.02 -0.99
C ALA A 261 13.05 5.35 -1.63
N LYS A 262 13.12 5.43 -2.96
CA LYS A 262 13.42 6.69 -3.68
C LYS A 262 12.40 7.79 -3.39
N LEU A 263 11.10 7.44 -3.37
CA LEU A 263 10.04 8.40 -3.03
C LEU A 263 10.13 8.86 -1.58
N ILE A 264 10.38 7.94 -0.64
CA ILE A 264 10.45 8.22 0.80
C ILE A 264 11.62 9.18 1.13
N ILE A 265 12.76 8.94 0.52
CA ILE A 265 14.01 9.67 0.83
C ILE A 265 14.06 11.01 0.10
N SER A 266 13.32 11.17 -0.99
CA SER A 266 13.37 12.37 -1.81
C SER A 266 12.77 13.59 -1.11
N PRO A 267 13.49 14.73 -1.09
CA PRO A 267 12.92 15.99 -0.61
C PRO A 267 11.97 16.66 -1.63
N LEU A 268 11.81 16.07 -2.81
CA LEU A 268 11.00 16.64 -3.89
C LEU A 268 9.53 16.26 -3.80
N VAL A 269 9.20 15.25 -3.02
CA VAL A 269 7.84 14.71 -2.84
C VAL A 269 7.56 14.48 -1.35
N ALA A 270 6.30 14.65 -0.96
CA ALA A 270 5.83 14.39 0.40
C ALA A 270 4.87 13.20 0.37
N VAL A 271 5.43 11.99 0.21
CA VAL A 271 4.63 10.77 0.20
C VAL A 271 4.23 10.36 1.62
N ARG A 272 2.98 9.92 1.78
CA ARG A 272 2.43 9.43 3.05
C ARG A 272 2.01 7.97 2.98
N HIS A 273 1.40 7.56 1.88
CA HIS A 273 1.08 6.15 1.65
C HIS A 273 1.62 5.70 0.29
N ILE A 274 2.21 4.50 0.28
CA ILE A 274 2.68 3.82 -0.94
C ILE A 274 2.02 2.45 -1.00
N PHE A 275 1.40 2.15 -2.14
CA PHE A 275 0.73 0.88 -2.38
C PHE A 275 1.53 0.04 -3.38
N ILE A 276 1.88 -1.19 -2.97
CA ILE A 276 2.70 -2.13 -3.74
C ILE A 276 1.96 -3.47 -3.79
N ASN A 277 2.26 -4.33 -4.78
CA ASN A 277 1.77 -5.71 -4.80
C ASN A 277 2.85 -6.71 -5.15
N GLN A 278 2.68 -7.92 -4.62
CA GLN A 278 3.33 -9.14 -5.05
C GLN A 278 2.23 -10.16 -5.38
N GLY A 279 2.17 -10.64 -6.62
CA GLY A 279 1.18 -11.63 -7.05
C GLY A 279 1.66 -13.07 -6.88
N GLY A 280 0.76 -14.02 -7.18
CA GLY A 280 1.07 -15.45 -7.24
C GLY A 280 0.59 -16.27 -6.04
N TYR A 281 -0.11 -15.68 -5.08
CA TYR A 281 -0.57 -16.35 -3.85
C TYR A 281 -1.85 -17.15 -4.02
N ASP A 282 -2.47 -17.13 -5.20
CA ASP A 282 -3.67 -17.91 -5.51
C ASP A 282 -3.33 -19.38 -5.80
N THR A 283 -2.90 -20.10 -4.77
CA THR A 283 -2.32 -21.44 -4.86
C THR A 283 -3.36 -22.54 -4.70
N HIS A 284 -4.27 -22.67 -5.67
CA HIS A 284 -5.27 -23.76 -5.68
C HIS A 284 -4.67 -25.16 -5.85
N GLY A 285 -3.45 -25.26 -6.33
CA GLY A 285 -2.68 -26.50 -6.46
C GLY A 285 -1.18 -26.25 -6.39
N ASN A 286 -0.41 -27.31 -6.12
CA ASN A 286 1.07 -27.23 -6.04
C ASN A 286 1.57 -26.09 -5.16
N GLN A 287 0.95 -25.85 -4.03
CA GLN A 287 1.31 -24.73 -3.14
C GLN A 287 2.77 -24.85 -2.65
N ASN A 288 3.23 -26.07 -2.35
CA ASN A 288 4.62 -26.32 -1.93
C ASN A 288 5.65 -26.00 -3.00
N GLY A 289 5.28 -26.02 -4.28
CA GLY A 289 6.15 -25.59 -5.39
C GLY A 289 6.18 -24.06 -5.58
N THR A 290 5.17 -23.35 -5.13
CA THR A 290 4.97 -21.93 -5.40
C THR A 290 5.23 -21.04 -4.19
N LEU A 291 4.57 -21.30 -3.07
CA LEU A 291 4.57 -20.45 -1.88
C LEU A 291 5.99 -20.20 -1.31
N PRO A 292 6.88 -21.21 -1.17
CA PRO A 292 8.22 -20.98 -0.65
C PRO A 292 9.03 -19.95 -1.45
N ASN A 293 8.90 -19.95 -2.78
CA ASN A 293 9.61 -19.01 -3.65
C ASN A 293 9.06 -17.57 -3.48
N LEU A 294 7.75 -17.42 -3.34
CA LEU A 294 7.12 -16.13 -3.07
C LEU A 294 7.56 -15.57 -1.72
N LEU A 295 7.61 -16.42 -0.69
CA LEU A 295 8.05 -16.02 0.65
C LEU A 295 9.54 -15.69 0.70
N THR A 296 10.39 -16.45 -0.01
CA THR A 296 11.81 -16.10 -0.16
C THR A 296 11.99 -14.72 -0.80
N ASN A 297 11.20 -14.44 -1.84
CA ASN A 297 11.26 -13.12 -2.51
C ASN A 297 10.74 -12.00 -1.62
N LEU A 298 9.64 -12.22 -0.89
CA LEU A 298 9.11 -11.26 0.08
C LEU A 298 10.13 -10.97 1.18
N ASP A 299 10.69 -12.01 1.78
CA ASP A 299 11.68 -11.93 2.86
C ASP A 299 12.92 -11.14 2.44
N ALA A 300 13.54 -11.52 1.33
CA ALA A 300 14.73 -10.85 0.81
C ALA A 300 14.44 -9.38 0.39
N SER A 301 13.25 -9.11 -0.17
CA SER A 301 12.86 -7.77 -0.59
C SER A 301 12.59 -6.85 0.59
N LEU A 302 11.90 -7.35 1.64
CA LEU A 302 11.69 -6.61 2.89
C LEU A 302 13.00 -6.32 3.60
N SER A 303 13.91 -7.30 3.66
CA SER A 303 15.24 -7.13 4.26
C SER A 303 16.07 -6.08 3.52
N ALA A 304 16.10 -6.12 2.19
CA ALA A 304 16.81 -5.11 1.39
C ALA A 304 16.23 -3.72 1.62
N PHE A 305 14.89 -3.59 1.59
CA PHE A 305 14.21 -2.32 1.83
C PHE A 305 14.50 -1.77 3.23
N TRP A 306 14.40 -2.61 4.26
CA TRP A 306 14.69 -2.22 5.62
C TRP A 306 16.13 -1.73 5.79
N ASN A 307 17.11 -2.49 5.28
CA ASN A 307 18.51 -2.13 5.35
C ASN A 307 18.84 -0.82 4.61
N ASP A 308 18.13 -0.56 3.51
CA ASP A 308 18.27 0.69 2.76
C ASP A 308 17.72 1.90 3.56
N LEU A 309 16.56 1.75 4.20
CA LEU A 309 16.00 2.78 5.09
C LEU A 309 16.93 3.06 6.29
N VAL A 310 17.47 2.02 6.92
CA VAL A 310 18.43 2.14 8.04
C VAL A 310 19.69 2.86 7.59
N ALA A 311 20.26 2.48 6.44
CA ALA A 311 21.45 3.14 5.89
C ALA A 311 21.24 4.64 5.62
N ARG A 312 19.99 5.07 5.47
CA ARG A 312 19.60 6.48 5.25
C ARG A 312 19.06 7.18 6.50
N GLY A 313 18.91 6.48 7.61
CA GLY A 313 18.39 7.01 8.87
C GLY A 313 16.92 7.43 8.81
N VAL A 314 16.12 6.78 7.97
CA VAL A 314 14.69 7.05 7.78
C VAL A 314 13.78 5.90 8.23
N GLU A 315 14.33 4.84 8.79
CA GLU A 315 13.59 3.66 9.25
C GLU A 315 12.56 3.98 10.33
N ASN A 316 12.77 5.05 11.10
CA ASN A 316 11.81 5.52 12.11
C ASN A 316 10.59 6.21 11.50
N ASP A 317 10.67 6.59 10.24
CA ASP A 317 9.61 7.30 9.53
C ASP A 317 8.72 6.36 8.72
N VAL A 318 9.03 5.06 8.68
CA VAL A 318 8.34 4.09 7.83
C VAL A 318 7.75 2.95 8.65
N VAL A 319 6.48 2.63 8.37
CA VAL A 319 5.83 1.38 8.74
C VAL A 319 5.41 0.68 7.46
N VAL A 320 5.74 -0.61 7.36
CA VAL A 320 5.28 -1.48 6.29
C VAL A 320 4.17 -2.37 6.84
N ILE A 321 3.08 -2.53 6.09
CA ILE A 321 2.09 -3.60 6.29
C ILE A 321 2.09 -4.52 5.08
N PHE A 322 1.85 -5.81 5.27
CA PHE A 322 1.71 -6.77 4.18
C PHE A 322 0.58 -7.75 4.48
N HIS A 323 -0.34 -7.93 3.53
CA HIS A 323 -1.56 -8.71 3.69
C HIS A 323 -2.16 -9.12 2.34
N GLY A 324 -3.02 -10.14 2.32
CA GLY A 324 -3.85 -10.49 1.16
C GLY A 324 -5.27 -9.94 1.26
N GLU A 325 -6.11 -10.31 0.29
CA GLU A 325 -7.52 -9.93 0.23
C GLU A 325 -8.45 -10.82 1.07
N PHE A 326 -8.05 -12.07 1.30
CA PHE A 326 -8.75 -13.05 2.12
C PHE A 326 -7.77 -14.14 2.59
N GLY A 327 -8.23 -15.02 3.48
CA GLY A 327 -7.52 -16.22 3.89
C GLY A 327 -7.77 -17.39 2.95
N ARG A 328 -7.20 -18.55 3.31
CA ARG A 328 -7.31 -19.78 2.55
C ARG A 328 -7.95 -20.89 3.36
N THR A 329 -8.56 -21.86 2.65
CA THR A 329 -9.03 -23.11 3.26
C THR A 329 -7.87 -23.97 3.75
N HIS A 330 -8.20 -25.04 4.46
CA HIS A 330 -7.28 -26.15 4.68
C HIS A 330 -6.92 -26.81 3.34
N GLU A 331 -5.96 -27.71 3.38
CA GLU A 331 -5.46 -28.39 2.19
C GLU A 331 -6.58 -29.08 1.42
N ASN A 332 -6.61 -28.86 0.12
CA ASN A 332 -7.50 -29.52 -0.83
C ASN A 332 -6.83 -30.74 -1.50
N ALA A 333 -7.59 -31.50 -2.29
CA ALA A 333 -7.09 -32.69 -2.99
C ALA A 333 -6.00 -32.40 -4.02
N GLY A 334 -5.85 -31.15 -4.46
CA GLY A 334 -4.82 -30.70 -5.41
C GLY A 334 -3.51 -30.27 -4.77
N GLN A 335 -3.32 -30.51 -3.47
CA GLN A 335 -2.16 -30.02 -2.71
C GLN A 335 -2.03 -28.49 -2.78
N GLY A 336 -3.15 -27.83 -2.68
CA GLY A 336 -3.30 -26.39 -2.62
C GLY A 336 -4.39 -26.02 -1.63
N THR A 337 -4.88 -24.80 -1.74
CA THR A 337 -5.90 -24.25 -0.83
C THR A 337 -6.88 -23.38 -1.61
N ASP A 338 -8.16 -23.41 -1.23
CA ASP A 338 -9.19 -22.59 -1.86
C ASP A 338 -9.42 -21.29 -1.07
N HIS A 339 -10.31 -20.42 -1.54
CA HIS A 339 -10.56 -19.12 -0.88
C HIS A 339 -11.29 -19.32 0.47
N GLY A 340 -10.71 -18.72 1.50
CA GLY A 340 -11.23 -18.72 2.87
C GLY A 340 -11.54 -17.30 3.36
N THR A 341 -11.52 -17.07 4.68
CA THR A 341 -11.91 -15.78 5.26
C THR A 341 -10.79 -15.08 6.04
N GLY A 342 -10.37 -15.59 7.17
CA GLY A 342 -9.34 -14.98 8.01
C GLY A 342 -7.97 -15.03 7.34
N PHE A 343 -7.41 -13.87 7.00
CA PHE A 343 -6.14 -13.76 6.29
C PHE A 343 -4.96 -13.41 7.20
N PHE A 344 -3.77 -13.61 6.67
CA PHE A 344 -2.51 -13.25 7.30
C PHE A 344 -2.21 -11.76 7.11
N MET A 345 -1.75 -11.09 8.17
CA MET A 345 -1.17 -9.76 8.12
C MET A 345 0.19 -9.74 8.82
N GLY A 346 1.10 -8.93 8.29
CA GLY A 346 2.35 -8.63 8.95
C GLY A 346 2.65 -7.13 8.93
N MET A 347 3.44 -6.69 9.90
CA MET A 347 3.95 -5.32 9.99
C MET A 347 5.46 -5.33 10.23
N LEU A 348 6.15 -4.34 9.68
CA LEU A 348 7.56 -4.08 9.92
C LEU A 348 7.76 -2.59 10.23
N GLY A 349 8.43 -2.27 11.32
CA GLY A 349 8.71 -0.90 11.74
C GLY A 349 9.49 -0.83 13.05
N ASN A 350 10.15 0.30 13.30
CA ASN A 350 11.04 0.45 14.46
C ASN A 350 10.30 0.70 15.78
N ASN A 351 9.10 1.31 15.72
CA ASN A 351 8.31 1.66 16.90
C ASN A 351 7.19 0.64 17.21
N LEU A 352 7.30 -0.58 16.66
CA LEU A 352 6.36 -1.66 16.93
C LEU A 352 6.71 -2.37 18.25
N ARG A 353 5.71 -2.96 18.89
CA ARG A 353 5.93 -3.81 20.08
C ARG A 353 6.57 -5.15 19.75
N GLY A 354 6.51 -5.56 18.48
CA GLY A 354 6.94 -6.88 18.07
C GLY A 354 6.02 -8.01 18.54
N GLY A 355 6.27 -9.21 18.04
CA GLY A 355 5.55 -10.41 18.48
C GLY A 355 4.37 -10.81 17.59
N VAL A 356 3.60 -11.80 18.07
CA VAL A 356 2.33 -12.22 17.46
C VAL A 356 1.19 -11.54 18.19
N ALA A 357 0.40 -10.72 17.47
CA ALA A 357 -0.63 -9.88 18.07
C ALA A 357 -2.07 -10.42 17.88
N SER A 358 -2.29 -11.43 17.03
CA SER A 358 -3.58 -12.09 16.91
C SER A 358 -3.81 -13.09 18.02
N PRO A 359 -5.08 -13.44 18.33
CA PRO A 359 -5.38 -14.59 19.18
C PRO A 359 -4.72 -15.86 18.62
N ALA A 360 -4.19 -16.69 19.51
CA ALA A 360 -3.55 -17.95 19.13
C ALA A 360 -4.49 -18.85 18.33
N TYR A 361 -3.90 -19.74 17.54
CA TYR A 361 -4.65 -20.82 16.91
C TYR A 361 -5.18 -21.80 17.94
N THR A 362 -6.33 -22.34 17.65
CA THR A 362 -6.97 -23.41 18.42
C THR A 362 -7.34 -24.55 17.52
N SER A 363 -7.63 -25.74 18.09
CA SER A 363 -8.13 -26.87 17.32
C SER A 363 -9.44 -26.56 16.58
N ASN A 364 -10.24 -25.62 17.10
CA ASN A 364 -11.49 -25.21 16.46
C ASN A 364 -11.27 -24.44 15.14
N ASP A 365 -10.10 -23.88 14.91
CA ASP A 365 -9.74 -23.20 13.65
C ASP A 365 -9.49 -24.21 12.51
N PHE A 366 -9.35 -25.51 12.82
CA PHE A 366 -8.97 -26.57 11.88
C PHE A 366 -9.97 -27.75 11.91
N THR A 367 -11.26 -27.47 11.89
CA THR A 367 -12.31 -28.52 11.86
C THR A 367 -12.87 -28.69 10.45
N SER A 368 -13.68 -29.74 10.26
CA SER A 368 -14.40 -29.95 8.99
C SER A 368 -15.56 -28.96 8.80
N GLN A 369 -16.08 -28.39 9.90
CA GLN A 369 -17.15 -27.40 9.88
C GLN A 369 -16.60 -25.99 9.65
N THR A 370 -15.31 -25.75 9.95
CA THR A 370 -14.59 -24.51 9.68
C THR A 370 -13.47 -24.80 8.70
N PRO A 371 -13.75 -24.81 7.38
CA PRO A 371 -12.76 -25.22 6.38
C PRO A 371 -11.66 -24.19 6.15
N TRP A 372 -11.64 -23.09 6.90
CA TRP A 372 -10.62 -22.00 6.87
C TRP A 372 -10.44 -21.43 8.27
N VAL A 373 -9.38 -20.66 8.47
CA VAL A 373 -9.21 -19.86 9.70
C VAL A 373 -10.29 -18.79 9.74
N PRO A 374 -11.10 -18.71 10.83
CA PRO A 374 -12.12 -17.67 10.95
C PRO A 374 -11.52 -16.29 11.13
N VAL A 375 -12.33 -15.26 10.89
CA VAL A 375 -11.95 -13.88 11.23
C VAL A 375 -11.89 -13.73 12.74
N LYS A 376 -10.74 -13.26 13.24
CA LYS A 376 -10.45 -13.05 14.66
C LYS A 376 -10.25 -11.58 15.01
N LEU A 377 -9.91 -10.77 14.02
CA LEU A 377 -9.70 -9.32 14.17
C LEU A 377 -10.10 -8.57 12.89
N ASP A 378 -10.57 -7.35 13.05
CA ASP A 378 -10.86 -6.46 11.92
C ASP A 378 -9.55 -5.80 11.45
N TYR A 379 -9.20 -5.98 10.18
CA TYR A 379 -7.96 -5.42 9.60
C TYR A 379 -7.89 -3.89 9.73
N ARG A 380 -9.04 -3.22 9.80
CA ARG A 380 -9.10 -1.76 9.96
C ARG A 380 -8.52 -1.31 11.30
N GLU A 381 -8.64 -2.13 12.37
CA GLU A 381 -8.01 -1.83 13.66
C GLU A 381 -6.49 -1.71 13.54
N VAL A 382 -5.87 -2.53 12.68
CA VAL A 382 -4.43 -2.44 12.40
C VAL A 382 -4.08 -1.12 11.72
N ILE A 383 -4.84 -0.75 10.67
CA ILE A 383 -4.60 0.51 9.95
C ILE A 383 -4.90 1.73 10.84
N GLU A 384 -5.95 1.69 11.67
CA GLU A 384 -6.25 2.74 12.64
C GLU A 384 -5.08 3.02 13.60
N GLN A 385 -4.39 1.97 14.05
CA GLN A 385 -3.21 2.17 14.89
C GLN A 385 -2.04 2.78 14.13
N VAL A 386 -1.84 2.43 12.86
CA VAL A 386 -0.84 3.12 12.03
C VAL A 386 -1.21 4.61 11.89
N LEU A 387 -2.46 4.91 11.57
CA LEU A 387 -2.93 6.29 11.41
C LEU A 387 -2.76 7.09 12.71
N SER A 388 -3.20 6.56 13.84
CA SER A 388 -3.18 7.27 15.12
C SER A 388 -1.80 7.31 15.77
N LYS A 389 -1.06 6.19 15.80
CA LYS A 389 0.20 6.07 16.55
C LYS A 389 1.43 6.44 15.73
N HIS A 390 1.45 6.11 14.45
CA HIS A 390 2.58 6.42 13.57
C HIS A 390 2.41 7.75 12.84
N GLN A 391 1.21 8.04 12.33
CA GLN A 391 0.95 9.24 11.54
C GLN A 391 0.31 10.39 12.34
N SER A 392 -0.12 10.14 13.57
CA SER A 392 -0.70 11.13 14.49
C SER A 392 -1.95 11.83 13.93
N VAL A 393 -2.81 11.07 13.25
CA VAL A 393 -4.08 11.55 12.69
C VAL A 393 -5.27 10.79 13.29
N ASP A 394 -6.46 11.40 13.26
CA ASP A 394 -7.69 10.76 13.73
C ASP A 394 -8.18 9.70 12.74
N PRO A 395 -8.14 8.40 13.06
CA PRO A 395 -8.56 7.35 12.15
C PRO A 395 -10.07 7.36 11.86
N GLY A 396 -10.90 7.97 12.72
CA GLY A 396 -12.35 8.04 12.53
C GLY A 396 -12.76 8.80 11.27
N ARG A 397 -11.92 9.71 10.77
CA ARG A 397 -12.17 10.39 9.49
C ARG A 397 -11.85 9.50 8.27
N VAL A 398 -11.05 8.46 8.47
CA VAL A 398 -10.67 7.50 7.43
C VAL A 398 -11.61 6.30 7.44
N PHE A 399 -11.96 5.81 8.63
CA PHE A 399 -12.91 4.72 8.85
C PHE A 399 -14.10 5.21 9.69
N PRO A 400 -15.10 5.82 9.05
CA PRO A 400 -16.24 6.42 9.77
C PRO A 400 -17.23 5.39 10.31
N GLU A 401 -17.14 4.12 9.85
CA GLU A 401 -17.99 3.03 10.34
C GLU A 401 -17.44 2.42 11.63
N ALA A 402 -18.32 1.85 12.43
CA ALA A 402 -17.93 1.13 13.63
C ALA A 402 -17.02 -0.08 13.29
N ILE A 403 -15.96 -0.26 14.04
CA ILE A 403 -15.01 -1.35 13.92
C ILE A 403 -15.12 -2.25 15.15
N ASN A 404 -15.19 -3.56 14.94
CA ASN A 404 -15.14 -4.52 16.04
C ASN A 404 -13.69 -4.70 16.50
N ARG A 405 -13.27 -3.92 17.49
CA ARG A 405 -11.90 -3.93 18.02
C ARG A 405 -11.71 -5.00 19.06
N ILE A 406 -10.63 -5.75 18.97
CA ILE A 406 -10.18 -6.69 20.00
C ILE A 406 -9.20 -6.06 20.98
N GLY A 407 -8.84 -4.78 20.80
CA GLY A 407 -7.92 -4.05 21.65
C GLY A 407 -6.45 -4.34 21.32
N LEU A 408 -6.10 -4.39 20.03
CA LEU A 408 -4.71 -4.53 19.60
C LEU A 408 -3.83 -3.44 20.22
N ASN A 409 -2.58 -3.77 20.50
CA ASN A 409 -1.57 -2.85 21.00
C ASN A 409 -0.27 -3.06 20.22
N LEU A 410 -0.18 -2.45 19.05
CA LEU A 410 0.85 -2.74 18.05
C LEU A 410 2.08 -1.84 18.15
N PHE A 411 1.98 -0.70 18.84
CA PHE A 411 3.04 0.30 18.96
C PHE A 411 3.53 0.44 20.42
N LEU A 412 4.80 0.86 20.57
CA LEU A 412 5.46 1.11 21.84
C LEU A 412 4.88 2.34 22.57
#